data_bfacc62223ea9d6bca79bd909f71c4c3
#
_entry.id   bfacc62223ea9d6bca79bd909f71c4c3
#
_cell.length_a   1.000
_cell.length_b   1.000
_cell.length_c   1.000
_cell.angle_alpha   90.00
_cell.angle_beta   90.00
_cell.angle_gamma   90.00
#
_symmetry.space_group_name_H-M   'P 1'
#
loop_
_entity.id
_entity.type
_entity.pdbx_description
1 polymer ?
#
loop_
_entity_poly.entity_id
_entity_poly.type
_entity_poly.pdbx_seq_one_letter_code
_entity_poly.pdbx_strand_id
1 'polypeptide(L)'
;MWAVSDKFIPAISTDAIAPGGMKTVELGGREIVICNWDGTYYAIQRRCGHMNAPLEMGTLDGKFVTCAMHCAQFDVTTGQALSGPVPADMGTESLPPRLAAFMQHVGMQMKHVRMESIRCYETKIEVGWVYVAP
;
A
#
# COMPACT_ATOMS: atom_id res chain seq x y z
N MET A 1 19.22 20.27 -19.64
CA MET A 1 18.71 20.11 -19.22
C MET A 1 17.98 19.94 -18.31
N TRP A 2 17.89 19.85 -17.92
CA TRP A 2 17.18 19.85 -17.17
C TRP A 2 16.00 19.07 -17.02
N ALA A 3 15.71 18.58 -17.59
CA ALA A 3 14.43 17.97 -17.73
C ALA A 3 14.13 16.88 -16.71
N VAL A 4 15.14 16.19 -16.24
CA VAL A 4 14.98 15.18 -15.19
C VAL A 4 14.43 15.81 -13.90
N SER A 5 14.87 17.03 -13.60
CA SER A 5 14.39 17.74 -12.41
C SER A 5 12.93 18.09 -12.50
N ASP A 6 12.41 18.32 -13.72
CA ASP A 6 11.06 18.82 -13.91
C ASP A 6 10.00 17.77 -13.64
N LYS A 7 10.36 16.47 -13.67
CA LYS A 7 9.38 15.43 -13.40
C LYS A 7 9.13 15.24 -11.91
N PHE A 8 10.00 15.73 -11.05
CA PHE A 8 9.83 15.58 -9.60
C PHE A 8 9.11 16.79 -9.02
N ILE A 9 8.09 16.52 -8.22
CA ILE A 9 7.25 17.54 -7.59
C ILE A 9 7.41 17.41 -6.08
N PRO A 10 7.58 18.54 -5.34
CA PRO A 10 7.64 18.47 -3.89
C PRO A 10 6.30 17.96 -3.34
N ALA A 11 6.37 16.91 -2.56
CA ALA A 11 5.19 16.22 -2.06
C ALA A 11 4.91 16.52 -0.60
N ILE A 12 5.91 16.32 0.27
CA ILE A 12 5.70 16.43 1.71
C ILE A 12 7.05 16.66 2.39
N SER A 13 7.01 17.31 3.55
CA SER A 13 8.20 17.47 4.39
C SER A 13 8.60 16.12 4.99
N THR A 14 9.91 15.88 5.09
CA THR A 14 10.41 14.66 5.74
C THR A 14 9.98 14.57 7.20
N ASP A 15 9.71 15.70 7.86
CA ASP A 15 9.27 15.72 9.26
C ASP A 15 7.80 15.36 9.43
N ALA A 16 7.05 15.32 8.35
CA ALA A 16 5.60 15.08 8.42
C ALA A 16 5.23 13.61 8.59
N ILE A 17 6.16 12.69 8.32
CA ILE A 17 5.90 11.26 8.39
C ILE A 17 6.94 10.59 9.29
N ALA A 18 6.50 10.02 10.41
CA ALA A 18 7.38 9.27 11.30
C ALA A 18 7.78 7.93 10.65
N PRO A 19 8.91 7.33 11.05
CA PRO A 19 9.27 6.01 10.58
C PRO A 19 8.14 5.00 10.82
N GLY A 20 7.82 4.21 9.80
CA GLY A 20 6.69 3.29 9.84
C GLY A 20 5.35 3.94 9.50
N GLY A 21 5.34 5.24 9.21
CA GLY A 21 4.12 5.97 8.89
C GLY A 21 3.87 6.08 7.39
N MET A 22 2.64 6.48 7.08
CA MET A 22 2.20 6.71 5.70
C MET A 22 1.31 7.94 5.66
N LYS A 23 1.42 8.74 4.60
CA LYS A 23 0.51 9.87 4.36
C LYS A 23 0.17 9.99 2.90
N THR A 24 -1.06 10.41 2.63
CA THR A 24 -1.54 10.61 1.28
C THR A 24 -1.31 12.05 0.83
N VAL A 25 -0.86 12.18 -0.41
CA VAL A 25 -0.77 13.48 -1.08
C VAL A 25 -1.42 13.37 -2.45
N GLU A 26 -1.80 14.50 -3.02
CA GLU A 26 -2.36 14.54 -4.37
C GLU A 26 -1.42 15.33 -5.26
N LEU A 27 -0.91 14.67 -6.29
CA LEU A 27 0.06 15.25 -7.22
C LEU A 27 -0.35 14.91 -8.64
N GLY A 28 -0.44 15.96 -9.49
CA GLY A 28 -0.76 15.75 -10.89
C GLY A 28 -2.08 15.03 -11.13
N GLY A 29 -3.06 15.24 -10.23
CA GLY A 29 -4.35 14.58 -10.33
C GLY A 29 -4.34 13.12 -9.82
N ARG A 30 -3.26 12.67 -9.21
CA ARG A 30 -3.14 11.31 -8.68
C ARG A 30 -3.07 11.32 -7.18
N GLU A 31 -3.74 10.35 -6.55
CA GLU A 31 -3.64 10.10 -5.12
C GLU A 31 -2.42 9.21 -4.88
N ILE A 32 -1.48 9.69 -4.07
CA ILE A 32 -0.22 8.99 -3.84
C ILE A 32 0.00 8.87 -2.34
N VAL A 33 0.41 7.69 -1.87
CA VAL A 33 0.77 7.46 -0.48
C VAL A 33 2.29 7.48 -0.37
N ILE A 34 2.78 8.33 0.53
CA ILE A 34 4.21 8.37 0.85
C ILE A 34 4.43 7.51 2.08
N CYS A 35 5.33 6.54 1.96
CA CYS A 35 5.68 5.61 3.03
C CYS A 35 7.06 5.93 3.54
N ASN A 36 7.23 6.00 4.86
CA ASN A 36 8.53 6.19 5.49
C ASN A 36 8.98 4.86 6.11
N TRP A 37 9.90 4.17 5.43
CA TRP A 37 10.53 2.96 5.96
C TRP A 37 11.91 3.32 6.48
N ASP A 38 11.97 3.58 7.78
CA ASP A 38 13.22 3.85 8.50
C ASP A 38 14.07 4.94 7.84
N GLY A 39 13.42 6.02 7.42
CA GLY A 39 14.10 7.16 6.80
C GLY A 39 14.22 7.09 5.30
N THR A 40 13.83 5.98 4.68
CA THR A 40 13.74 5.86 3.23
C THR A 40 12.29 6.01 2.82
N TYR A 41 12.03 6.86 1.83
CA TYR A 41 10.67 7.21 1.42
C TYR A 41 10.32 6.53 0.11
N TYR A 42 9.12 5.97 0.07
CA TYR A 42 8.58 5.34 -1.13
C TYR A 42 7.22 5.93 -1.43
N ALA A 43 6.90 6.05 -2.71
CA ALA A 43 5.60 6.57 -3.16
C ALA A 43 4.87 5.47 -3.93
N ILE A 44 3.64 5.21 -3.52
CA ILE A 44 2.81 4.17 -4.11
C ILE A 44 1.42 4.74 -4.42
N GLN A 45 0.69 4.06 -5.29
CA GLN A 45 -0.70 4.43 -5.53
C GLN A 45 -1.52 4.25 -4.25
N ARG A 46 -2.51 5.11 -4.04
CA ARG A 46 -3.33 5.06 -2.84
C ARG A 46 -4.26 3.86 -2.79
N ARG A 47 -4.82 3.49 -3.94
CA ARG A 47 -5.85 2.47 -3.98
C ARG A 47 -5.26 1.09 -4.05
N CYS A 48 -5.74 0.21 -3.17
CA CYS A 48 -5.33 -1.18 -3.14
C CYS A 48 -5.65 -1.86 -4.49
N GLY A 49 -4.70 -2.62 -5.02
CA GLY A 49 -4.90 -3.35 -6.28
C GLY A 49 -5.93 -4.46 -6.18
N HIS A 50 -6.51 -4.67 -5.01
CA HIS A 50 -7.54 -5.67 -4.76
C HIS A 50 -8.95 -5.07 -4.79
N MET A 51 -9.24 -4.07 -3.94
CA MET A 51 -10.60 -3.53 -3.82
C MET A 51 -10.65 -2.01 -3.71
N ASN A 52 -9.67 -1.31 -4.25
CA ASN A 52 -9.63 0.15 -4.22
C ASN A 52 -9.64 0.79 -2.84
N ALA A 53 -9.32 0.03 -1.80
CA ALA A 53 -9.25 0.58 -0.45
C ALA A 53 -8.03 1.49 -0.31
N PRO A 54 -8.11 2.57 0.50
CA PRO A 54 -6.97 3.47 0.71
C PRO A 54 -5.89 2.78 1.54
N LEU A 55 -4.71 2.59 0.96
CA LEU A 55 -3.62 1.84 1.61
C LEU A 55 -3.07 2.53 2.85
N GLU A 56 -3.18 3.86 2.95
CA GLU A 56 -2.70 4.57 4.13
C GLU A 56 -3.52 4.25 5.38
N MET A 57 -4.70 3.66 5.23
CA MET A 57 -5.50 3.21 6.36
C MET A 57 -5.04 1.87 6.92
N GLY A 58 -4.14 1.19 6.22
CA GLY A 58 -3.55 -0.05 6.67
C GLY A 58 -2.30 0.17 7.49
N THR A 59 -1.38 -0.79 7.45
CA THR A 59 -0.13 -0.73 8.21
C THR A 59 1.07 -0.88 7.29
N LEU A 60 2.17 -0.27 7.70
CA LEU A 60 3.46 -0.42 7.03
C LEU A 60 4.41 -1.13 7.99
N ASP A 61 4.90 -2.30 7.58
CA ASP A 61 5.87 -3.07 8.35
C ASP A 61 7.09 -3.32 7.46
N GLY A 62 8.18 -2.60 7.73
CA GLY A 62 9.32 -2.60 6.84
C GLY A 62 8.92 -2.09 5.47
N LYS A 63 9.16 -2.89 4.45
CA LYS A 63 8.80 -2.55 3.06
C LYS A 63 7.42 -3.07 2.65
N PHE A 64 6.67 -3.67 3.59
CA PHE A 64 5.39 -4.29 3.27
C PHE A 64 4.24 -3.45 3.79
N VAL A 65 3.35 -3.04 2.89
CA VAL A 65 2.11 -2.39 3.25
C VAL A 65 0.99 -3.44 3.24
N THR A 66 0.18 -3.44 4.31
CA THR A 66 -0.95 -4.36 4.45
C THR A 66 -2.24 -3.54 4.40
N CYS A 67 -3.13 -3.89 3.47
CA CYS A 67 -4.41 -3.24 3.31
C CYS A 67 -5.31 -3.54 4.51
N ALA A 68 -5.96 -2.50 5.05
CA ALA A 68 -6.83 -2.66 6.21
C ALA A 68 -8.09 -3.47 5.90
N MET A 69 -8.51 -3.52 4.65
CA MET A 69 -9.77 -4.17 4.28
C MET A 69 -9.68 -5.69 4.32
N HIS A 70 -8.69 -6.28 3.66
CA HIS A 70 -8.61 -7.74 3.51
C HIS A 70 -7.21 -8.28 3.73
N CYS A 71 -6.33 -7.49 4.34
CA CYS A 71 -4.96 -7.89 4.65
C CYS A 71 -4.12 -8.25 3.42
N ALA A 72 -4.48 -7.72 2.25
CA ALA A 72 -3.65 -7.85 1.06
C ALA A 72 -2.33 -7.10 1.29
N GLN A 73 -1.21 -7.70 0.89
CA GLN A 73 0.12 -7.11 1.12
C GLN A 73 0.82 -6.79 -0.18
N PHE A 74 1.52 -5.66 -0.17
CA PHE A 74 2.29 -5.19 -1.32
C PHE A 74 3.68 -4.74 -0.86
N ASP A 75 4.66 -4.95 -1.73
CA ASP A 75 6.01 -4.45 -1.52
C ASP A 75 6.05 -2.99 -2.00
N VAL A 76 6.30 -2.05 -1.09
CA VAL A 76 6.30 -0.62 -1.45
C VAL A 76 7.47 -0.22 -2.34
N THR A 77 8.51 -1.05 -2.41
CA THR A 77 9.68 -0.76 -3.25
C THR A 77 9.44 -1.12 -4.72
N THR A 78 8.57 -2.08 -4.98
CA THR A 78 8.30 -2.57 -6.35
C THR A 78 6.83 -2.49 -6.75
N GLY A 79 5.93 -2.40 -5.77
CA GLY A 79 4.49 -2.46 -6.02
C GLY A 79 3.96 -3.86 -6.18
N GLN A 80 4.80 -4.88 -6.06
CA GLN A 80 4.40 -6.26 -6.27
C GLN A 80 3.41 -6.73 -5.22
N ALA A 81 2.33 -7.36 -5.65
CA ALA A 81 1.40 -8.02 -4.77
C ALA A 81 2.06 -9.29 -4.22
N LEU A 82 2.13 -9.40 -2.88
CA LEU A 82 2.86 -10.48 -2.22
C LEU A 82 1.94 -11.57 -1.69
N SER A 83 0.78 -11.18 -1.17
CA SER A 83 -0.20 -12.13 -0.66
C SER A 83 -1.58 -11.67 -1.07
N GLY A 84 -2.47 -12.64 -1.25
CA GLY A 84 -3.85 -12.35 -1.57
C GLY A 84 -4.61 -11.83 -0.38
N PRO A 85 -5.89 -11.57 -0.58
CA PRO A 85 -6.78 -11.21 0.51
C PRO A 85 -6.90 -12.37 1.50
N VAL A 86 -7.72 -12.19 2.52
CA VAL A 86 -7.94 -13.19 3.56
C VAL A 86 -7.90 -14.61 2.99
N PRO A 87 -7.03 -15.49 3.50
CA PRO A 87 -6.91 -16.84 2.96
C PRO A 87 -8.17 -17.67 3.22
N ALA A 88 -8.38 -18.67 2.36
CA ALA A 88 -9.52 -19.59 2.52
C ALA A 88 -9.44 -20.39 3.81
N ASP A 89 -8.23 -20.69 4.25
CA ASP A 89 -7.99 -21.37 5.53
C ASP A 89 -7.69 -20.32 6.59
N MET A 90 -8.70 -20.01 7.38
CA MET A 90 -8.64 -18.96 8.39
C MET A 90 -8.57 -19.51 9.81
N GLY A 91 -8.18 -20.77 10.00
CA GLY A 91 -8.14 -21.36 11.32
C GLY A 91 -9.54 -21.49 11.91
N THR A 92 -10.47 -21.99 11.13
CA THR A 92 -11.89 -22.06 11.53
C THR A 92 -12.22 -23.25 12.40
N GLU A 93 -11.24 -24.09 12.74
CA GLU A 93 -11.48 -25.33 13.50
C GLU A 93 -12.10 -25.07 14.87
N SER A 94 -11.80 -23.93 15.48
CA SER A 94 -12.33 -23.58 16.80
C SER A 94 -13.65 -22.83 16.74
N LEU A 95 -14.20 -22.58 15.56
CA LEU A 95 -15.43 -21.80 15.39
C LEU A 95 -16.65 -22.70 15.38
N PRO A 96 -17.83 -22.17 15.78
CA PRO A 96 -19.09 -22.90 15.59
C PRO A 96 -19.27 -23.31 14.13
N PRO A 97 -19.90 -24.48 13.85
CA PRO A 97 -19.97 -24.99 12.48
C PRO A 97 -20.58 -24.02 11.46
N ARG A 98 -21.61 -23.29 11.83
CA ARG A 98 -22.22 -22.34 10.91
C ARG A 98 -21.30 -21.18 10.58
N LEU A 99 -20.60 -20.65 11.58
CA LEU A 99 -19.67 -19.56 11.37
C LEU A 99 -18.45 -20.03 10.57
N ALA A 100 -17.96 -21.23 10.89
CA ALA A 100 -16.83 -21.82 10.14
C ALA A 100 -17.20 -21.98 8.66
N ALA A 101 -18.38 -22.49 8.37
CA ALA A 101 -18.84 -22.66 6.99
C ALA A 101 -18.97 -21.33 6.26
N PHE A 102 -19.49 -20.30 6.94
CA PHE A 102 -19.60 -18.96 6.37
C PHE A 102 -18.21 -18.37 6.07
N MET A 103 -17.30 -18.47 7.01
CA MET A 103 -15.94 -17.92 6.84
C MET A 103 -15.19 -18.64 5.72
N GLN A 104 -15.35 -19.96 5.62
CA GLN A 104 -14.76 -20.73 4.53
C GLN A 104 -15.33 -20.32 3.18
N HIS A 105 -16.63 -20.09 3.12
CA HIS A 105 -17.28 -19.64 1.90
C HIS A 105 -16.75 -18.27 1.46
N VAL A 106 -16.65 -17.33 2.39
CA VAL A 106 -16.09 -16.01 2.11
C VAL A 106 -14.63 -16.15 1.61
N GLY A 107 -13.83 -16.98 2.27
CA GLY A 107 -12.45 -17.19 1.86
C GLY A 107 -12.34 -17.79 0.47
N MET A 108 -13.23 -18.71 0.12
CA MET A 108 -13.26 -19.30 -1.21
C MET A 108 -13.63 -18.27 -2.28
N GLN A 109 -14.57 -17.40 -1.98
CA GLN A 109 -14.93 -16.32 -2.91
C GLN A 109 -13.80 -15.34 -3.10
N MET A 110 -13.07 -15.03 -2.03
CA MET A 110 -11.93 -14.12 -2.11
C MET A 110 -10.80 -14.67 -2.98
N LYS A 111 -10.68 -15.98 -3.15
CA LYS A 111 -9.70 -16.58 -4.06
C LYS A 111 -9.92 -16.19 -5.51
N HIS A 112 -11.15 -15.87 -5.88
CA HIS A 112 -11.47 -15.48 -7.25
C HIS A 112 -11.28 -13.99 -7.49
N VAL A 113 -11.01 -13.21 -6.45
CA VAL A 113 -10.75 -11.79 -6.60
C VAL A 113 -9.32 -11.60 -7.08
N ARG A 114 -9.20 -10.91 -8.21
CA ARG A 114 -7.90 -10.69 -8.82
C ARG A 114 -7.07 -9.72 -8.02
N MET A 115 -5.81 -10.08 -7.78
CA MET A 115 -4.82 -9.22 -7.14
C MET A 115 -3.93 -8.62 -8.20
N GLU A 116 -3.89 -7.31 -8.28
CA GLU A 116 -3.01 -6.60 -9.18
C GLU A 116 -1.94 -5.87 -8.38
N SER A 117 -0.72 -5.85 -8.93
CA SER A 117 0.35 -5.08 -8.34
C SER A 117 0.00 -3.59 -8.41
N ILE A 118 0.48 -2.83 -7.43
CA ILE A 118 0.22 -1.41 -7.38
C ILE A 118 1.35 -0.63 -8.04
N ARG A 119 1.01 0.59 -8.47
CA ARG A 119 2.00 1.47 -9.10
C ARG A 119 2.90 2.09 -8.05
N CYS A 120 4.20 2.13 -8.34
CA CYS A 120 5.18 2.87 -7.56
C CYS A 120 5.67 4.06 -8.36
N TYR A 121 6.06 5.11 -7.64
CA TYR A 121 6.58 6.34 -8.24
C TYR A 121 7.98 6.59 -7.71
N GLU A 122 8.84 7.16 -8.55
CA GLU A 122 10.18 7.52 -8.12
C GLU A 122 10.15 8.63 -7.09
N THR A 123 11.05 8.56 -6.12
CA THR A 123 11.17 9.57 -5.07
C THR A 123 12.61 10.04 -4.95
N LYS A 124 12.78 11.24 -4.43
CA LYS A 124 14.09 11.74 -4.00
C LYS A 124 13.89 12.69 -2.83
N ILE A 125 14.94 12.90 -2.06
CA ILE A 125 14.91 13.83 -0.93
C ILE A 125 15.87 14.98 -1.22
N GLU A 126 15.36 16.20 -1.07
CA GLU A 126 16.20 17.41 -1.16
C GLU A 126 15.77 18.38 -0.07
N VAL A 127 16.74 18.84 0.71
CA VAL A 127 16.57 19.91 1.71
C VAL A 127 15.33 19.71 2.59
N GLY A 128 15.18 18.48 3.12
CA GLY A 128 14.09 18.16 4.05
C GLY A 128 12.73 17.94 3.40
N TRP A 129 12.69 17.76 2.08
CA TRP A 129 11.45 17.49 1.35
C TRP A 129 11.54 16.22 0.54
N VAL A 130 10.44 15.48 0.51
CA VAL A 130 10.28 14.34 -0.37
C VAL A 130 9.69 14.84 -1.68
N TYR A 131 10.36 14.53 -2.78
CA TYR A 131 9.90 14.83 -4.13
C TYR A 131 9.47 13.54 -4.80
N VAL A 132 8.40 13.62 -5.56
CA VAL A 132 7.82 12.46 -6.24
C VAL A 132 7.67 12.77 -7.72
N ALA A 133 7.94 11.79 -8.57
CA ALA A 133 7.68 11.85 -10.01
C ALA A 133 6.37 11.11 -10.29
N PRO A 134 5.23 11.81 -10.33
CA PRO A 134 3.93 11.16 -10.50
C PRO A 134 3.67 10.66 -11.92
#